data_e8d48aab1dfc49a8479a0c0eab2f6e79
#
_entry.id   e8d48aab1dfc49a8479a0c0eab2f6e79
#
_cell.length_a   1.000
_cell.length_b   1.000
_cell.length_c   1.000
_cell.angle_alpha   90.00
_cell.angle_beta   90.00
_cell.angle_gamma   90.00
#
_symmetry.space_group_name_H-M   'P 1'
#
loop_
_entity.id
_entity.type
_entity.pdbx_description
1 polymer ?
#
loop_
_entity_poly.entity_id
_entity_poly.type
_entity_poly.pdbx_seq_one_letter_code
_entity_poly.pdbx_strand_id
1 'polypeptide(L)'
;MADEKWQKVRETFDSALRRKPEERQKLVLGLCGTDKTLLDEVESLLSSLDSAEDFMETPAVARVADVFETETKKLETGKCFGHYEIIEQIGVGAMGEVYLARDQKLDRKVAVKILNERFSQDKSNLSRFVQEAKSASALNHPNILVIHEIGEAEDAHYIISEYVKGETLREIFRVKTLKLSEVLDISIQTAGALCTAHEAHLIHRDIKPENIMVRPDGYVKILDFGLAKLIEQKKQVHSRFG
;
A
#
# COMPACT_ATOMS: atom_id res chain seq x y z
N MET A 1 39.46 -0.05 -6.07
CA MET A 1 38.88 -0.14 -7.45
C MET A 1 37.37 -0.17 -7.48
N ALA A 2 36.67 -1.06 -6.75
CA ALA A 2 35.15 -1.02 -6.73
C ALA A 2 34.62 0.22 -5.99
N ASP A 3 35.27 0.66 -4.93
CA ASP A 3 34.86 1.79 -4.08
C ASP A 3 34.99 3.14 -4.82
N GLU A 4 36.07 3.33 -5.59
CA GLU A 4 36.29 4.55 -6.38
C GLU A 4 35.28 4.70 -7.54
N LYS A 5 34.85 3.57 -8.13
CA LYS A 5 33.84 3.56 -9.17
C LYS A 5 32.49 4.00 -8.62
N TRP A 6 32.09 3.43 -7.49
CA TRP A 6 30.82 3.81 -6.81
C TRP A 6 30.83 5.25 -6.33
N GLN A 7 31.97 5.77 -5.90
CA GLN A 7 32.09 7.17 -5.52
C GLN A 7 31.86 8.10 -6.71
N LYS A 8 32.41 7.78 -7.90
CA LYS A 8 32.20 8.55 -9.14
C LYS A 8 30.72 8.48 -9.60
N VAL A 9 30.10 7.30 -9.53
CA VAL A 9 28.65 7.13 -9.84
C VAL A 9 27.83 8.06 -8.95
N ARG A 10 28.08 8.04 -7.64
CA ARG A 10 27.37 8.84 -6.66
C ARG A 10 27.56 10.35 -6.89
N GLU A 11 28.80 10.81 -7.08
CA GLU A 11 29.11 12.21 -7.30
C GLU A 11 28.45 12.74 -8.60
N THR A 12 28.47 11.94 -9.66
CA THR A 12 27.83 12.28 -10.95
C THR A 12 26.31 12.32 -10.79
N PHE A 13 25.72 11.36 -10.12
CA PHE A 13 24.29 11.29 -9.84
C PHE A 13 23.82 12.47 -8.97
N ASP A 14 24.50 12.76 -7.86
CA ASP A 14 24.19 13.91 -6.98
C ASP A 14 24.32 15.25 -7.72
N SER A 15 25.25 15.35 -8.65
CA SER A 15 25.42 16.56 -9.49
C SER A 15 24.28 16.72 -10.50
N ALA A 16 23.79 15.61 -11.06
CA ALA A 16 22.64 15.59 -11.95
C ALA A 16 21.33 15.96 -11.24
N LEU A 17 21.14 15.51 -10.00
CA LEU A 17 19.95 15.82 -9.19
C LEU A 17 19.79 17.32 -8.89
N ARG A 18 20.89 18.07 -8.83
CA ARG A 18 20.87 19.52 -8.60
C ARG A 18 20.46 20.33 -9.84
N ARG A 19 20.24 19.68 -10.97
CA ARG A 19 19.85 20.30 -12.24
C ARG A 19 18.40 19.97 -12.61
N LYS A 20 17.83 20.84 -13.45
CA LYS A 20 16.49 20.56 -14.01
C LYS A 20 16.52 19.30 -14.88
N PRO A 21 15.43 18.52 -14.96
CA PRO A 21 15.38 17.28 -15.74
C PRO A 21 15.91 17.41 -17.16
N GLU A 22 15.58 18.52 -17.83
CA GLU A 22 15.99 18.81 -19.22
C GLU A 22 17.51 19.00 -19.39
N GLU A 23 18.23 19.36 -18.32
CA GLU A 23 19.67 19.61 -18.33
C GLU A 23 20.49 18.40 -17.81
N ARG A 24 19.84 17.44 -17.15
CA ARG A 24 20.47 16.29 -16.49
C ARG A 24 21.27 15.44 -17.49
N GLN A 25 20.66 15.08 -18.61
CA GLN A 25 21.27 14.21 -19.61
C GLN A 25 22.54 14.82 -20.22
N LYS A 26 22.51 16.12 -20.52
CA LYS A 26 23.68 16.83 -21.07
C LYS A 26 24.83 16.91 -20.08
N LEU A 27 24.53 17.09 -18.78
CA LEU A 27 25.52 17.11 -17.71
C LEU A 27 26.17 15.73 -17.52
N VAL A 28 25.34 14.67 -17.46
CA VAL A 28 25.80 13.29 -17.26
C VAL A 28 26.71 12.86 -18.41
N LEU A 29 26.34 13.13 -19.67
CA LEU A 29 27.20 12.88 -20.83
C LEU A 29 28.55 13.61 -20.74
N GLY A 30 28.54 14.87 -20.25
CA GLY A 30 29.75 15.66 -20.08
C GLY A 30 30.68 15.13 -18.97
N LEU A 31 30.12 14.64 -17.86
CA LEU A 31 30.90 14.14 -16.71
C LEU A 31 31.40 12.70 -16.93
N CYS A 32 30.61 11.85 -17.59
CA CYS A 32 30.98 10.46 -17.87
C CYS A 32 32.00 10.34 -19.03
N GLY A 33 32.05 11.32 -19.94
CA GLY A 33 32.99 11.32 -21.07
C GLY A 33 32.87 10.06 -21.92
N THR A 34 33.94 9.25 -21.99
CA THR A 34 33.98 8.00 -22.76
C THR A 34 33.70 6.75 -21.92
N ASP A 35 33.45 6.90 -20.61
CA ASP A 35 33.17 5.77 -19.71
C ASP A 35 31.71 5.35 -19.80
N LYS A 36 31.43 4.41 -20.73
CA LYS A 36 30.09 3.86 -20.95
C LYS A 36 29.51 3.18 -19.71
N THR A 37 30.34 2.50 -18.91
CA THR A 37 29.84 1.79 -17.71
C THR A 37 29.39 2.74 -16.63
N LEU A 38 30.05 3.87 -16.47
CA LEU A 38 29.64 4.94 -15.56
C LEU A 38 28.34 5.60 -16.07
N LEU A 39 28.24 5.84 -17.37
CA LEU A 39 27.05 6.43 -18.00
C LEU A 39 25.83 5.53 -17.79
N ASP A 40 25.93 4.25 -18.14
CA ASP A 40 24.81 3.29 -18.02
C ASP A 40 24.30 3.16 -16.58
N GLU A 41 25.22 3.16 -15.58
CA GLU A 41 24.81 3.10 -14.17
C GLU A 41 24.12 4.38 -13.69
N VAL A 42 24.63 5.56 -14.06
CA VAL A 42 24.02 6.84 -13.70
C VAL A 42 22.66 7.04 -14.39
N GLU A 43 22.53 6.69 -15.67
CA GLU A 43 21.26 6.73 -16.40
C GLU A 43 20.23 5.74 -15.82
N SER A 44 20.66 4.55 -15.42
CA SER A 44 19.80 3.57 -14.73
C SER A 44 19.26 4.12 -13.40
N LEU A 45 20.09 4.81 -12.62
CA LEU A 45 19.68 5.44 -11.36
C LEU A 45 18.73 6.62 -11.59
N LEU A 46 18.99 7.48 -12.59
CA LEU A 46 18.11 8.58 -12.95
C LEU A 46 16.76 8.09 -13.48
N SER A 47 16.76 7.08 -14.34
CA SER A 47 15.53 6.44 -14.83
C SER A 47 14.71 5.80 -13.71
N SER A 48 15.38 5.19 -12.73
CA SER A 48 14.72 4.65 -11.54
C SER A 48 14.11 5.74 -10.66
N LEU A 49 14.76 6.91 -10.58
CA LEU A 49 14.26 8.06 -9.84
C LEU A 49 13.06 8.70 -10.56
N ASP A 50 13.15 8.94 -11.87
CA ASP A 50 12.06 9.49 -12.68
C ASP A 50 10.84 8.55 -12.63
N SER A 51 11.07 7.23 -12.65
CA SER A 51 10.02 6.22 -12.45
C SER A 51 9.44 6.27 -11.02
N ALA A 52 10.24 6.61 -10.01
CA ALA A 52 9.80 6.76 -8.63
C ALA A 52 9.05 8.08 -8.40
N GLU A 53 9.46 9.18 -9.04
CA GLU A 53 8.74 10.46 -9.02
C GLU A 53 7.36 10.30 -9.73
N ASP A 54 7.31 9.67 -10.89
CA ASP A 54 6.07 9.35 -11.61
C ASP A 54 5.17 8.36 -10.80
N PHE A 55 5.79 7.46 -10.03
CA PHE A 55 5.10 6.59 -9.07
C PHE A 55 4.57 7.35 -7.86
N MET A 56 5.23 8.41 -7.42
CA MET A 56 4.84 9.24 -6.27
C MET A 56 3.83 10.34 -6.65
N GLU A 57 3.90 10.89 -7.87
CA GLU A 57 3.00 11.95 -8.34
C GLU A 57 1.68 11.43 -8.91
N THR A 58 1.69 10.24 -9.52
CA THR A 58 0.45 9.62 -10.02
C THR A 58 0.05 8.50 -9.05
N PRO A 59 -1.01 8.66 -8.27
CA PRO A 59 -1.52 7.55 -7.46
C PRO A 59 -1.72 6.34 -8.38
N ALA A 60 -1.19 5.18 -8.00
CA ALA A 60 -1.38 3.93 -8.75
C ALA A 60 -2.86 3.66 -9.05
N VAL A 61 -3.76 4.23 -8.26
CA VAL A 61 -5.22 4.26 -8.44
C VAL A 61 -5.64 4.98 -9.73
N ALA A 62 -4.99 6.07 -10.14
CA ALA A 62 -5.40 6.81 -11.34
C ALA A 62 -5.01 6.08 -12.65
N ARG A 63 -3.88 5.36 -12.68
CA ARG A 63 -3.48 4.52 -13.83
C ARG A 63 -4.25 3.20 -13.92
N VAL A 64 -4.83 2.78 -12.80
CA VAL A 64 -5.58 1.53 -12.71
C VAL A 64 -7.07 1.78 -12.91
N ALA A 65 -7.58 2.98 -12.62
CA ALA A 65 -9.00 3.33 -12.78
C ALA A 65 -9.48 3.21 -14.24
N ASP A 66 -8.67 3.64 -15.22
CA ASP A 66 -9.01 3.52 -16.65
C ASP A 66 -8.97 2.08 -17.20
N VAL A 67 -8.34 1.14 -16.47
CA VAL A 67 -8.24 -0.28 -16.86
C VAL A 67 -9.24 -1.16 -16.11
N PHE A 68 -9.87 -0.63 -15.04
CA PHE A 68 -10.72 -1.38 -14.12
C PHE A 68 -12.14 -0.81 -14.02
N GLU A 69 -12.74 -0.36 -15.11
CA GLU A 69 -14.20 -0.36 -15.21
C GLU A 69 -14.70 -1.81 -15.22
N THR A 70 -14.69 -2.44 -14.06
CA THR A 70 -15.45 -3.67 -13.82
C THR A 70 -16.64 -3.29 -12.98
N GLU A 71 -17.82 -3.69 -13.44
CA GLU A 71 -19.08 -3.63 -12.70
C GLU A 71 -18.93 -4.39 -11.36
N THR A 72 -18.33 -3.74 -10.37
CA THR A 72 -18.50 -4.18 -8.99
C THR A 72 -19.93 -3.80 -8.60
N LYS A 73 -20.71 -4.75 -8.10
CA LYS A 73 -22.02 -4.49 -7.50
C LYS A 73 -21.83 -3.54 -6.33
N LYS A 74 -21.89 -2.22 -6.59
CA LYS A 74 -21.83 -1.21 -5.51
C LYS A 74 -22.93 -1.51 -4.51
N LEU A 75 -22.56 -1.68 -3.26
CA LEU A 75 -23.55 -1.80 -2.19
C LEU A 75 -24.16 -0.42 -1.92
N GLU A 76 -25.47 -0.35 -1.99
CA GLU A 76 -26.22 0.88 -1.73
C GLU A 76 -26.31 1.13 -0.22
N THR A 77 -26.27 2.41 0.17
CA THR A 77 -26.51 2.84 1.55
C THR A 77 -27.87 2.34 2.05
N GLY A 78 -27.91 1.82 3.27
CA GLY A 78 -29.09 1.21 3.89
C GLY A 78 -29.36 -0.23 3.49
N LYS A 79 -28.64 -0.80 2.52
CA LYS A 79 -28.74 -2.20 2.17
C LYS A 79 -28.00 -3.07 3.20
N CYS A 80 -28.57 -4.21 3.52
CA CYS A 80 -27.93 -5.19 4.39
C CYS A 80 -27.06 -6.16 3.58
N PHE A 81 -25.81 -6.30 3.98
CA PHE A 81 -24.92 -7.38 3.54
C PHE A 81 -24.77 -8.38 4.70
N GLY A 82 -25.50 -9.46 4.61
CA GLY A 82 -25.72 -10.32 5.76
C GLY A 82 -26.45 -9.58 6.90
N HIS A 83 -25.81 -9.43 8.05
CA HIS A 83 -26.31 -8.65 9.20
C HIS A 83 -25.60 -7.29 9.36
N TYR A 84 -24.83 -6.87 8.36
CA TYR A 84 -24.14 -5.60 8.32
C TYR A 84 -24.90 -4.61 7.46
N GLU A 85 -25.45 -3.58 8.07
CA GLU A 85 -26.13 -2.48 7.38
C GLU A 85 -25.11 -1.49 6.85
N ILE A 86 -25.06 -1.32 5.52
CA ILE A 86 -24.12 -0.43 4.84
C ILE A 86 -24.51 1.04 5.12
N ILE A 87 -23.56 1.81 5.64
CA ILE A 87 -23.73 3.24 5.91
C ILE A 87 -23.22 4.07 4.74
N GLU A 88 -21.96 3.85 4.34
CA GLU A 88 -21.31 4.59 3.25
C GLU A 88 -20.06 3.85 2.74
N GLN A 89 -19.64 4.14 1.51
CA GLN A 89 -18.37 3.69 0.97
C GLN A 89 -17.24 4.60 1.49
N ILE A 90 -16.23 4.01 2.13
CA ILE A 90 -15.11 4.74 2.73
C ILE A 90 -13.78 4.53 2.00
N GLY A 91 -13.73 3.61 1.03
CA GLY A 91 -12.53 3.39 0.24
C GLY A 91 -12.76 2.52 -0.98
N VAL A 92 -11.92 2.72 -1.99
CA VAL A 92 -11.83 1.88 -3.20
C VAL A 92 -10.36 1.60 -3.45
N GLY A 93 -10.03 0.35 -3.73
CA GLY A 93 -8.66 -0.05 -4.02
C GLY A 93 -8.57 -1.18 -5.04
N ALA A 94 -7.36 -1.55 -5.43
CA ALA A 94 -7.11 -2.59 -6.43
C ALA A 94 -7.70 -3.97 -6.09
N MET A 95 -7.94 -4.24 -4.79
CA MET A 95 -8.47 -5.52 -4.30
C MET A 95 -9.98 -5.52 -4.09
N GLY A 96 -10.62 -4.34 -4.12
CA GLY A 96 -12.04 -4.22 -3.84
C GLY A 96 -12.42 -2.91 -3.17
N GLU A 97 -13.59 -2.91 -2.58
CA GLU A 97 -14.23 -1.75 -1.98
C GLU A 97 -14.33 -1.92 -0.47
N VAL A 98 -14.25 -0.81 0.25
CA VAL A 98 -14.38 -0.77 1.71
C VAL A 98 -15.57 0.10 2.08
N TYR A 99 -16.44 -0.43 2.90
CA TYR A 99 -17.64 0.22 3.38
C TYR A 99 -17.62 0.38 4.89
N LEU A 100 -18.10 1.52 5.39
CA LEU A 100 -18.53 1.65 6.77
C LEU A 100 -19.89 0.98 6.89
N ALA A 101 -20.04 0.09 7.87
CA ALA A 101 -21.31 -0.58 8.15
C ALA A 101 -21.60 -0.63 9.65
N ARG A 102 -22.85 -0.91 9.99
CA ARG A 102 -23.30 -1.21 11.35
C ARG A 102 -23.54 -2.70 11.50
N ASP A 103 -22.82 -3.34 12.40
CA ASP A 103 -23.10 -4.69 12.85
C ASP A 103 -24.37 -4.66 13.70
N GLN A 104 -25.48 -5.14 13.13
CA GLN A 104 -26.81 -5.11 13.81
C GLN A 104 -26.90 -6.06 15.00
N LYS A 105 -26.03 -7.10 15.07
CA LYS A 105 -26.01 -8.03 16.19
C LYS A 105 -25.30 -7.47 17.42
N LEU A 106 -24.20 -6.78 17.20
CA LEU A 106 -23.37 -6.24 18.28
C LEU A 106 -23.50 -4.71 18.44
N ASP A 107 -24.35 -4.08 17.64
CA ASP A 107 -24.62 -2.64 17.63
C ASP A 107 -23.35 -1.76 17.61
N ARG A 108 -22.42 -2.10 16.69
CA ARG A 108 -21.15 -1.38 16.55
C ARG A 108 -20.84 -1.06 15.09
N LYS A 109 -20.01 -0.03 14.88
CA LYS A 109 -19.45 0.27 13.56
C LYS A 109 -18.33 -0.68 13.21
N VAL A 110 -18.32 -1.14 11.96
CA VAL A 110 -17.31 -2.02 11.38
C VAL A 110 -16.91 -1.52 9.99
N ALA A 111 -15.75 -1.94 9.52
CA ALA A 111 -15.37 -1.80 8.12
C ALA A 111 -15.59 -3.13 7.41
N VAL A 112 -16.32 -3.10 6.30
CA VAL A 112 -16.61 -4.23 5.42
C VAL A 112 -15.79 -4.06 4.15
N LYS A 113 -14.77 -4.89 3.95
CA LYS A 113 -13.95 -4.92 2.75
C LYS A 113 -14.43 -6.06 1.86
N ILE A 114 -14.97 -5.73 0.69
CA ILE A 114 -15.45 -6.68 -0.31
C ILE A 114 -14.42 -6.82 -1.40
N LEU A 115 -14.03 -8.05 -1.70
CA LEU A 115 -13.06 -8.33 -2.76
C LEU A 115 -13.73 -8.26 -4.13
N ASN A 116 -13.01 -7.72 -5.12
CA ASN A 116 -13.49 -7.74 -6.50
C ASN A 116 -13.49 -9.16 -7.07
N GLU A 117 -14.37 -9.43 -8.04
CA GLU A 117 -14.54 -10.74 -8.66
C GLU A 117 -13.23 -11.26 -9.29
N ARG A 118 -12.45 -10.41 -9.94
CA ARG A 118 -11.17 -10.82 -10.57
C ARG A 118 -10.17 -11.37 -9.56
N PHE A 119 -10.17 -10.82 -8.35
CA PHE A 119 -9.33 -11.32 -7.28
C PHE A 119 -9.87 -12.63 -6.73
N SER A 120 -11.18 -12.76 -6.61
CA SER A 120 -11.88 -13.96 -6.10
C SER A 120 -11.82 -15.14 -7.07
N GLN A 121 -11.78 -14.91 -8.38
CA GLN A 121 -11.68 -15.97 -9.40
C GLN A 121 -10.34 -16.73 -9.38
N ASP A 122 -9.25 -16.11 -8.90
CA ASP A 122 -7.96 -16.77 -8.75
C ASP A 122 -7.88 -17.50 -7.41
N LYS A 123 -8.21 -18.80 -7.41
CA LYS A 123 -8.22 -19.67 -6.21
C LYS A 123 -6.90 -19.63 -5.42
N SER A 124 -5.76 -19.45 -6.09
CA SER A 124 -4.45 -19.37 -5.42
C SER A 124 -4.31 -18.07 -4.66
N ASN A 125 -4.71 -16.94 -5.26
CA ASN A 125 -4.68 -15.62 -4.61
C ASN A 125 -5.67 -15.56 -3.45
N LEU A 126 -6.88 -16.07 -3.65
CA LEU A 126 -7.91 -16.15 -2.63
C LEU A 126 -7.47 -16.98 -1.42
N SER A 127 -6.92 -18.19 -1.66
CA SER A 127 -6.44 -19.06 -0.58
C SER A 127 -5.35 -18.38 0.25
N ARG A 128 -4.40 -17.71 -0.38
CA ARG A 128 -3.34 -16.96 0.31
C ARG A 128 -3.92 -15.77 1.08
N PHE A 129 -4.84 -15.02 0.48
CA PHE A 129 -5.53 -13.90 1.13
C PHE A 129 -6.23 -14.35 2.42
N VAL A 130 -7.02 -15.43 2.36
CA VAL A 130 -7.69 -16.00 3.53
C VAL A 130 -6.68 -16.46 4.58
N GLN A 131 -5.57 -17.09 4.16
CA GLN A 131 -4.52 -17.53 5.06
C GLN A 131 -3.81 -16.36 5.75
N GLU A 132 -3.47 -15.29 5.01
CA GLU A 132 -2.83 -14.10 5.56
C GLU A 132 -3.78 -13.35 6.50
N ALA A 133 -5.06 -13.21 6.12
CA ALA A 133 -6.07 -12.62 6.98
C ALA A 133 -6.30 -13.42 8.28
N LYS A 134 -6.30 -14.76 8.22
CA LYS A 134 -6.35 -15.64 9.41
C LYS A 134 -5.11 -15.44 10.30
N SER A 135 -3.92 -15.34 9.71
CA SER A 135 -2.69 -15.10 10.47
C SER A 135 -2.70 -13.72 11.13
N ALA A 136 -3.18 -12.70 10.42
CA ALA A 136 -3.33 -11.35 10.98
C ALA A 136 -4.39 -11.29 12.09
N SER A 137 -5.50 -12.02 11.97
CA SER A 137 -6.56 -12.07 12.99
C SER A 137 -6.11 -12.68 14.31
N ALA A 138 -5.06 -13.50 14.30
CA ALA A 138 -4.47 -14.07 15.52
C ALA A 138 -3.59 -13.07 16.29
N LEU A 139 -3.21 -11.95 15.68
CA LEU A 139 -2.40 -10.93 16.33
C LEU A 139 -3.25 -10.06 17.26
N ASN A 140 -2.83 -9.95 18.50
CA ASN A 140 -3.44 -9.05 19.48
C ASN A 140 -2.45 -7.93 19.86
N HIS A 141 -2.55 -6.80 19.16
CA HIS A 141 -1.71 -5.63 19.41
C HIS A 141 -2.51 -4.34 19.19
N PRO A 142 -2.39 -3.31 20.05
CA PRO A 142 -3.20 -2.08 19.96
C PRO A 142 -3.03 -1.34 18.64
N ASN A 143 -1.86 -1.45 18.01
CA ASN A 143 -1.54 -0.77 16.76
C ASN A 143 -1.72 -1.66 15.50
N ILE A 144 -2.30 -2.85 15.62
CA ILE A 144 -2.68 -3.71 14.48
C ILE A 144 -4.20 -3.67 14.32
N LEU A 145 -4.68 -3.60 13.07
CA LEU A 145 -6.11 -3.65 12.75
C LEU A 145 -6.70 -5.01 13.19
N VAL A 146 -7.79 -4.96 13.95
CA VAL A 146 -8.50 -6.18 14.39
C VAL A 146 -9.42 -6.67 13.29
N ILE A 147 -9.20 -7.90 12.84
CA ILE A 147 -10.12 -8.60 11.93
C ILE A 147 -11.14 -9.35 12.77
N HIS A 148 -12.42 -9.11 12.50
CA HIS A 148 -13.54 -9.73 13.24
C HIS A 148 -14.06 -10.98 12.54
N GLU A 149 -14.13 -10.95 11.21
CA GLU A 149 -14.72 -12.05 10.43
C GLU A 149 -14.11 -12.07 9.02
N ILE A 150 -14.04 -13.27 8.44
CA ILE A 150 -13.69 -13.51 7.04
C ILE A 150 -14.74 -14.45 6.51
N GLY A 151 -15.38 -14.11 5.41
CA GLY A 151 -16.48 -14.93 4.88
C GLY A 151 -16.70 -14.76 3.39
N GLU A 152 -17.77 -15.40 2.96
CA GLU A 152 -18.31 -15.37 1.60
C GLU A 152 -19.82 -15.18 1.67
N ALA A 153 -20.33 -14.22 0.95
CA ALA A 153 -21.76 -13.97 0.83
C ALA A 153 -22.06 -13.32 -0.53
N GLU A 154 -23.22 -13.63 -1.13
CA GLU A 154 -23.67 -13.09 -2.42
C GLU A 154 -22.61 -13.24 -3.54
N ASP A 155 -21.89 -14.37 -3.55
CA ASP A 155 -20.78 -14.69 -4.45
C ASP A 155 -19.55 -13.77 -4.28
N ALA A 156 -19.47 -12.98 -3.21
CA ALA A 156 -18.34 -12.11 -2.90
C ALA A 156 -17.62 -12.54 -1.62
N HIS A 157 -16.30 -12.53 -1.65
CA HIS A 157 -15.49 -12.71 -0.44
C HIS A 157 -15.31 -11.38 0.27
N TYR A 158 -15.37 -11.41 1.59
CA TYR A 158 -15.29 -10.20 2.41
C TYR A 158 -14.43 -10.39 3.67
N ILE A 159 -13.95 -9.27 4.19
CA ILE A 159 -13.37 -9.16 5.53
C ILE A 159 -14.14 -8.10 6.31
N ILE A 160 -14.51 -8.44 7.54
CA ILE A 160 -15.02 -7.49 8.53
C ILE A 160 -13.89 -7.17 9.50
N SER A 161 -13.63 -5.90 9.69
CA SER A 161 -12.64 -5.42 10.66
C SER A 161 -13.21 -4.33 11.56
N GLU A 162 -12.48 -3.97 12.60
CA GLU A 162 -12.80 -2.77 13.36
C GLU A 162 -12.85 -1.55 12.45
N TYR A 163 -13.80 -0.65 12.70
CA TYR A 163 -13.78 0.67 12.07
C TYR A 163 -12.84 1.61 12.84
N VAL A 164 -11.79 2.03 12.19
CA VAL A 164 -10.82 2.98 12.76
C VAL A 164 -11.26 4.39 12.40
N LYS A 165 -11.69 5.18 13.42
CA LYS A 165 -11.93 6.61 13.23
C LYS A 165 -10.59 7.34 13.24
N GLY A 166 -10.13 7.83 12.11
CA GLY A 166 -8.82 8.49 11.96
C GLY A 166 -8.56 8.89 10.52
N GLU A 167 -7.35 9.36 10.26
CA GLU A 167 -6.86 9.73 8.94
C GLU A 167 -5.63 8.89 8.61
N THR A 168 -5.46 8.53 7.34
CA THR A 168 -4.23 7.88 6.88
C THR A 168 -3.06 8.87 6.93
N LEU A 169 -1.83 8.37 7.08
CA LEU A 169 -0.66 9.24 6.99
C LEU A 169 -0.58 9.95 5.63
N ARG A 170 -1.09 9.34 4.57
CA ARG A 170 -1.17 9.97 3.25
C ARG A 170 -2.08 11.21 3.27
N GLU A 171 -3.23 11.13 3.91
CA GLU A 171 -4.16 12.26 4.07
C GLU A 171 -3.53 13.35 4.95
N ILE A 172 -2.91 12.97 6.05
CA ILE A 172 -2.22 13.92 6.96
C ILE A 172 -1.12 14.67 6.21
N PHE A 173 -0.28 13.98 5.41
CA PHE A 173 0.81 14.62 4.65
C PHE A 173 0.34 15.59 3.56
N ARG A 174 -0.91 15.46 3.08
CA ARG A 174 -1.51 16.41 2.14
C ARG A 174 -1.92 17.73 2.80
N VAL A 175 -2.18 17.68 4.10
CA VAL A 175 -2.76 18.82 4.84
C VAL A 175 -1.73 19.52 5.71
N LYS A 176 -0.79 18.79 6.31
CA LYS A 176 0.20 19.35 7.24
C LYS A 176 1.55 18.65 7.18
N THR A 177 2.59 19.41 7.57
CA THR A 177 3.89 18.84 7.90
C THR A 177 3.88 18.40 9.35
N LEU A 178 4.28 17.16 9.63
CA LEU A 178 4.38 16.62 10.98
C LEU A 178 5.60 17.21 11.71
N LYS A 179 5.47 17.45 13.02
CA LYS A 179 6.59 17.77 13.89
C LYS A 179 7.44 16.52 14.13
N LEU A 180 8.72 16.70 14.44
CA LEU A 180 9.62 15.59 14.74
C LEU A 180 9.09 14.66 15.83
N SER A 181 8.48 15.21 16.89
CA SER A 181 7.85 14.40 17.95
C SER A 181 6.73 13.52 17.43
N GLU A 182 5.83 14.06 16.57
CA GLU A 182 4.73 13.29 15.96
C GLU A 182 5.28 12.16 15.06
N VAL A 183 6.34 12.44 14.30
CA VAL A 183 7.01 11.43 13.45
C VAL A 183 7.60 10.32 14.31
N LEU A 184 8.29 10.67 15.40
CA LEU A 184 8.89 9.69 16.32
C LEU A 184 7.82 8.82 16.99
N ASP A 185 6.73 9.43 17.49
CA ASP A 185 5.64 8.71 18.15
C ASP A 185 4.97 7.72 17.20
N ILE A 186 4.67 8.14 15.96
CA ILE A 186 4.10 7.27 14.93
C ILE A 186 5.06 6.14 14.57
N SER A 187 6.36 6.45 14.43
CA SER A 187 7.38 5.46 14.07
C SER A 187 7.56 4.41 15.16
N ILE A 188 7.58 4.80 16.43
CA ILE A 188 7.70 3.89 17.59
C ILE A 188 6.50 2.92 17.61
N GLN A 189 5.27 3.44 17.49
CA GLN A 189 4.06 2.63 17.50
C GLN A 189 4.04 1.65 16.29
N THR A 190 4.42 2.14 15.11
CA THR A 190 4.50 1.32 13.89
C THR A 190 5.55 0.21 14.04
N ALA A 191 6.75 0.54 14.54
CA ALA A 191 7.83 -0.43 14.76
C ALA A 191 7.42 -1.50 15.79
N GLY A 192 6.77 -1.12 16.90
CA GLY A 192 6.26 -2.06 17.90
C GLY A 192 5.25 -3.05 17.33
N ALA A 193 4.31 -2.56 16.51
CA ALA A 193 3.35 -3.44 15.83
C ALA A 193 4.02 -4.41 14.84
N LEU A 194 4.99 -3.91 14.06
CA LEU A 194 5.74 -4.74 13.11
C LEU A 194 6.61 -5.78 13.83
N CYS A 195 7.20 -5.44 14.97
CA CYS A 195 7.96 -6.39 15.81
C CYS A 195 7.06 -7.55 16.24
N THR A 196 5.87 -7.26 16.80
CA THR A 196 4.90 -8.29 17.20
C THR A 196 4.46 -9.17 16.03
N ALA A 197 4.25 -8.58 14.84
CA ALA A 197 3.91 -9.35 13.66
C ALA A 197 5.06 -10.26 13.20
N HIS A 198 6.30 -9.76 13.23
CA HIS A 198 7.49 -10.53 12.85
C HIS A 198 7.75 -11.69 13.82
N GLU A 199 7.54 -11.51 15.12
CA GLU A 199 7.62 -12.58 16.11
C GLU A 199 6.60 -13.71 15.81
N ALA A 200 5.44 -13.34 15.26
CA ALA A 200 4.44 -14.30 14.78
C ALA A 200 4.71 -14.78 13.33
N HIS A 201 5.90 -14.55 12.78
CA HIS A 201 6.29 -14.90 11.40
C HIS A 201 5.42 -14.26 10.31
N LEU A 202 4.75 -13.15 10.60
CA LEU A 202 3.94 -12.41 9.65
C LEU A 202 4.66 -11.14 9.21
N ILE A 203 4.93 -11.02 7.91
CA ILE A 203 5.57 -9.85 7.31
C ILE A 203 4.50 -9.02 6.59
N HIS A 204 4.46 -7.72 6.82
CA HIS A 204 3.44 -6.83 6.23
C HIS A 204 3.58 -6.67 4.71
N ARG A 205 4.78 -6.56 4.18
CA ARG A 205 5.17 -6.47 2.75
C ARG A 205 4.68 -5.23 1.98
N ASP A 206 3.81 -4.40 2.55
CA ASP A 206 3.25 -3.20 1.89
C ASP A 206 3.08 -2.05 2.92
N ILE A 207 4.15 -1.75 3.69
CA ILE A 207 4.13 -0.59 4.58
C ILE A 207 4.28 0.69 3.77
N LYS A 208 3.22 1.51 3.82
CA LYS A 208 3.14 2.80 3.15
C LYS A 208 2.17 3.74 3.89
N PRO A 209 2.21 5.05 3.63
CA PRO A 209 1.37 6.01 4.35
C PRO A 209 -0.14 5.74 4.27
N GLU A 210 -0.61 5.09 3.22
CA GLU A 210 -2.01 4.69 3.04
C GLU A 210 -2.46 3.59 4.00
N ASN A 211 -1.50 2.74 4.43
CA ASN A 211 -1.77 1.60 5.31
C ASN A 211 -1.47 1.90 6.79
N ILE A 212 -1.25 3.17 7.13
CA ILE A 212 -1.04 3.62 8.50
C ILE A 212 -2.08 4.70 8.81
N MET A 213 -3.01 4.40 9.71
CA MET A 213 -4.00 5.36 10.20
C MET A 213 -3.60 5.92 11.55
N VAL A 214 -3.82 7.22 11.73
CA VAL A 214 -3.63 7.93 13.01
C VAL A 214 -4.99 8.35 13.51
N ARG A 215 -5.35 7.90 14.70
CA ARG A 215 -6.59 8.26 15.38
C ARG A 215 -6.47 9.67 16.03
N PRO A 216 -7.60 10.33 16.35
CA PRO A 216 -7.58 11.64 17.02
C PRO A 216 -6.86 11.64 18.38
N ASP A 217 -6.79 10.49 19.06
CA ASP A 217 -6.08 10.30 20.34
C ASP A 217 -4.57 10.02 20.17
N GLY A 218 -4.05 10.06 18.90
CA GLY A 218 -2.64 9.83 18.60
C GLY A 218 -2.25 8.36 18.45
N TYR A 219 -3.18 7.41 18.67
CA TYR A 219 -2.88 5.99 18.43
C TYR A 219 -2.82 5.69 16.96
N VAL A 220 -1.83 4.87 16.58
CA VAL A 220 -1.63 4.38 15.22
C VAL A 220 -2.33 3.03 15.04
N LYS A 221 -2.90 2.80 13.86
CA LYS A 221 -3.38 1.49 13.41
C LYS A 221 -2.75 1.13 12.07
N ILE A 222 -2.08 -0.01 12.00
CA ILE A 222 -1.58 -0.58 10.76
C ILE A 222 -2.69 -1.40 10.12
N LEU A 223 -2.99 -1.08 8.87
CA LEU A 223 -4.02 -1.72 8.06
C LEU A 223 -3.40 -2.78 7.14
N ASP A 224 -4.22 -3.70 6.64
CA ASP A 224 -3.96 -4.59 5.50
C ASP A 224 -2.61 -5.35 5.52
N PHE A 225 -2.33 -6.12 6.57
CA PHE A 225 -1.17 -7.00 6.63
C PHE A 225 -1.12 -7.97 5.44
N GLY A 226 -0.05 -7.89 4.66
CA GLY A 226 0.36 -8.90 3.66
C GLY A 226 -0.51 -9.05 2.40
N LEU A 227 -1.71 -8.45 2.38
CA LEU A 227 -2.73 -8.67 1.35
C LEU A 227 -2.34 -8.16 -0.06
N ALA A 228 -1.38 -7.24 -0.18
CA ALA A 228 -1.07 -6.53 -1.43
C ALA A 228 -0.18 -7.29 -2.42
N LYS A 229 0.72 -8.17 -1.97
CA LYS A 229 1.75 -8.77 -2.85
C LYS A 229 1.24 -9.87 -3.79
N LEU A 230 -0.02 -10.27 -3.65
CA LEU A 230 -0.63 -11.28 -4.52
C LEU A 230 -0.84 -10.80 -5.97
N ILE A 231 -0.85 -9.47 -6.19
CA ILE A 231 -1.07 -8.86 -7.51
C ILE A 231 0.25 -8.73 -8.30
N GLU A 232 1.39 -8.47 -7.64
CA GLU A 232 2.66 -8.21 -8.33
C GLU A 232 3.32 -9.43 -8.95
N GLN A 233 3.12 -10.63 -8.39
CA GLN A 233 3.75 -11.85 -8.93
C GLN A 233 3.29 -12.21 -10.35
N LYS A 234 2.08 -11.82 -10.76
CA LYS A 234 1.62 -12.05 -12.16
C LYS A 234 2.33 -11.17 -13.20
N LYS A 235 2.75 -9.94 -12.82
CA LYS A 235 3.45 -9.05 -13.78
C LYS A 235 4.86 -9.54 -14.12
N GLN A 236 5.56 -10.20 -13.20
CA GLN A 236 6.92 -10.70 -13.44
C GLN A 236 6.96 -12.01 -14.26
N VAL A 237 5.91 -12.81 -14.22
CA VAL A 237 5.87 -14.06 -15.00
C VAL A 237 5.56 -13.80 -16.48
N HIS A 238 4.73 -12.80 -16.79
CA HIS A 238 4.39 -12.47 -18.20
C HIS A 238 5.50 -11.69 -18.93
N SER A 239 6.41 -11.01 -18.22
CA SER A 239 7.53 -10.30 -18.85
C SER A 239 8.77 -11.18 -19.10
N ARG A 240 8.77 -12.43 -18.66
CA ARG A 240 9.86 -13.38 -18.91
C ARG A 240 9.64 -14.35 -20.08
N PHE A 241 8.45 -14.33 -20.70
CA PHE A 241 8.06 -15.21 -21.80
C PHE A 241 7.40 -14.47 -22.98
N GLY A 242 7.70 -13.17 -23.15
CA GLY A 242 7.31 -12.37 -24.31
C GLY A 242 8.54 -11.89 -25.08
#